data_a96d2aafba24d5c0e6e6c7dcaf76c095
#
_entry.id   a96d2aafba24d5c0e6e6c7dcaf76c095
#
_cell.length_a   1.000
_cell.length_b   1.000
_cell.length_c   1.000
_cell.angle_alpha   90.00
_cell.angle_beta   90.00
_cell.angle_gamma   90.00
#
_symmetry.space_group_name_H-M   'P 1'
#
loop_
_entity.id
_entity.type
_entity.pdbx_description
1 polymer ?
#
loop_
_entity_poly.entity_id
_entity_poly.type
_entity_poly.pdbx_seq_one_letter_code
_entity_poly.pdbx_strand_id
1 'polypeptide(L)'
;MLTGGVTVQGDYHDINQDSYAVYADKDACAIVVSDGLGSKLFSQEGSAALCRAVTELIKNRAFLSMDAKRICRMVYRKWLQLLDGRKVDECCATALFCFLIQDEVQLFQLGDGLAGILTATGSMILFDDKSTHFYNETDCLSSIFDSSQWRFLRLPAEEFRGALLCTDGVGIFPDTMEGFKQFTTDFISGYATMEINAITEDIRSWLFDWPGTDDKTIAFMISEEVVQK
;
A
#
# COMPACT_ATOMS: atom_id res chain seq x y z
N MET A 1 2.33 -12.79 -12.60
CA MET A 1 2.31 -11.93 -11.40
C MET A 1 1.08 -12.23 -10.57
N LEU A 2 1.26 -12.69 -9.36
CA LEU A 2 0.19 -12.95 -8.39
C LEU A 2 -0.08 -11.68 -7.60
N THR A 3 -1.33 -11.23 -7.49
CA THR A 3 -1.72 -10.02 -6.75
C THR A 3 -2.95 -10.28 -5.89
N GLY A 4 -2.96 -9.77 -4.68
CA GLY A 4 -4.08 -9.94 -3.76
C GLY A 4 -4.06 -8.93 -2.62
N GLY A 5 -5.09 -8.98 -1.78
CA GLY A 5 -5.17 -8.16 -0.59
C GLY A 5 -6.30 -8.62 0.33
N VAL A 6 -6.20 -8.24 1.58
CA VAL A 6 -7.18 -8.54 2.64
C VAL A 6 -7.27 -7.32 3.55
N THR A 7 -8.48 -6.99 3.96
CA THR A 7 -8.74 -6.01 5.02
C THR A 7 -9.60 -6.66 6.09
N VAL A 8 -9.31 -6.35 7.35
CA VAL A 8 -10.05 -6.80 8.54
C VAL A 8 -10.31 -5.58 9.41
N GLN A 9 -11.58 -5.36 9.74
CA GLN A 9 -11.97 -4.29 10.66
C GLN A 9 -11.44 -4.59 12.06
N GLY A 10 -10.89 -3.56 12.69
CA GLY A 10 -10.50 -3.58 14.10
C GLY A 10 -11.68 -3.29 15.03
N ASP A 11 -11.40 -3.30 16.33
CA ASP A 11 -12.42 -3.06 17.37
C ASP A 11 -12.52 -1.58 17.77
N TYR A 12 -11.63 -0.71 17.24
CA TYR A 12 -11.55 0.68 17.66
C TYR A 12 -12.62 1.58 17.01
N HIS A 13 -12.99 1.28 15.78
CA HIS A 13 -13.98 2.03 15.01
C HIS A 13 -15.20 1.16 14.63
N ASP A 14 -16.36 1.78 14.55
CA ASP A 14 -17.61 1.12 14.10
C ASP A 14 -17.58 0.74 12.62
N ILE A 15 -16.68 1.33 11.84
CA ILE A 15 -16.54 1.16 10.39
C ILE A 15 -15.07 1.01 10.08
N ASN A 16 -14.73 0.06 9.23
CA ASN A 16 -13.38 -0.07 8.69
C ASN A 16 -13.02 1.17 7.85
N GLN A 17 -12.00 1.89 8.26
CA GLN A 17 -11.52 3.12 7.59
C GLN A 17 -10.38 2.83 6.62
N ASP A 18 -9.84 1.62 6.66
CA ASP A 18 -8.87 1.12 5.70
C ASP A 18 -9.51 0.75 4.36
N SER A 19 -8.72 0.84 3.33
CA SER A 19 -9.08 0.35 2.00
C SER A 19 -7.88 -0.26 1.29
N TYR A 20 -8.14 -1.25 0.43
CA TYR A 20 -7.15 -1.73 -0.52
C TYR A 20 -7.75 -1.89 -1.92
N ALA A 21 -6.89 -1.92 -2.90
CA ALA A 21 -7.25 -2.31 -4.26
C ALA A 21 -6.11 -3.06 -4.94
N VAL A 22 -6.48 -3.95 -5.83
CA VAL A 22 -5.56 -4.67 -6.71
C VAL A 22 -6.00 -4.51 -8.16
N TYR A 23 -5.03 -4.41 -9.04
CA TYR A 23 -5.26 -4.40 -10.48
C TYR A 23 -4.21 -5.27 -11.16
N ALA A 24 -4.62 -6.12 -12.09
CA ALA A 24 -3.70 -6.88 -12.92
C ALA A 24 -4.29 -7.10 -14.30
N ASP A 25 -3.48 -6.88 -15.33
CA ASP A 25 -3.70 -7.33 -16.68
C ASP A 25 -2.36 -7.81 -17.29
N LYS A 26 -2.33 -8.03 -18.60
CA LYS A 26 -1.15 -8.56 -19.29
C LYS A 26 0.06 -7.61 -19.29
N ASP A 27 -0.14 -6.31 -19.16
CA ASP A 27 0.88 -5.28 -19.35
C ASP A 27 1.16 -4.45 -18.07
N ALA A 28 0.31 -4.58 -17.05
CA ALA A 28 0.47 -3.85 -15.79
C ALA A 28 -0.19 -4.55 -14.63
N CYS A 29 0.37 -4.34 -13.45
CA CYS A 29 -0.28 -4.70 -12.20
C CYS A 29 0.01 -3.64 -11.13
N ALA A 30 -0.90 -3.54 -10.15
CA ALA A 30 -0.78 -2.61 -9.04
C ALA A 30 -1.45 -3.16 -7.79
N ILE A 31 -0.90 -2.78 -6.65
CA ILE A 31 -1.46 -2.97 -5.32
C ILE A 31 -1.48 -1.63 -4.60
N VAL A 32 -2.52 -1.41 -3.83
CA VAL A 32 -2.75 -0.16 -3.09
C VAL A 32 -3.29 -0.49 -1.73
N VAL A 33 -2.81 0.18 -0.69
CA VAL A 33 -3.46 0.26 0.61
C VAL A 33 -3.55 1.71 1.05
N SER A 34 -4.56 2.02 1.83
CA SER A 34 -4.78 3.36 2.38
C SER A 34 -5.53 3.23 3.69
N ASP A 35 -5.01 3.91 4.70
CA ASP A 35 -5.63 4.07 6.00
C ASP A 35 -6.30 5.44 6.05
N GLY A 36 -7.55 5.47 6.46
CA GLY A 36 -8.32 6.70 6.66
C GLY A 36 -8.13 7.24 8.07
N LEU A 37 -7.66 8.50 8.21
CA LEU A 37 -7.38 9.08 9.53
C LEU A 37 -8.59 9.04 10.47
N GLY A 38 -8.50 8.29 11.56
CA GLY A 38 -9.58 8.00 12.51
C GLY A 38 -10.28 9.21 13.12
N SER A 39 -9.63 10.39 13.13
CA SER A 39 -10.21 11.65 13.59
C SER A 39 -11.09 12.36 12.57
N LYS A 40 -11.24 11.82 11.34
CA LYS A 40 -11.93 12.48 10.22
C LYS A 40 -13.26 11.79 9.89
N LEU A 41 -14.27 12.60 9.61
CA LEU A 41 -15.65 12.12 9.44
C LEU A 41 -15.85 11.23 8.20
N PHE A 42 -15.07 11.47 7.14
CA PHE A 42 -15.16 10.78 5.85
C PHE A 42 -13.83 10.10 5.46
N SER A 43 -13.06 9.66 6.45
CA SER A 43 -11.75 9.02 6.20
C SER A 43 -11.87 7.73 5.40
N GLN A 44 -12.89 6.91 5.65
CA GLN A 44 -13.22 5.72 4.88
C GLN A 44 -13.42 6.04 3.39
N GLU A 45 -14.12 7.12 3.07
CA GLU A 45 -14.30 7.55 1.69
C GLU A 45 -13.01 8.09 1.09
N GLY A 46 -12.17 8.70 1.92
CA GLY A 46 -10.84 9.17 1.52
C GLY A 46 -9.93 8.02 1.12
N SER A 47 -9.83 6.97 1.95
CA SER A 47 -9.03 5.78 1.67
C SER A 47 -9.55 5.02 0.45
N ALA A 48 -10.87 4.83 0.34
CA ALA A 48 -11.49 4.19 -0.82
C ALA A 48 -11.29 5.00 -2.12
N ALA A 49 -11.36 6.33 -2.04
CA ALA A 49 -11.11 7.22 -3.18
C ALA A 49 -9.65 7.13 -3.67
N LEU A 50 -8.67 6.98 -2.76
CA LEU A 50 -7.28 6.77 -3.16
C LEU A 50 -7.10 5.45 -3.90
N CYS A 51 -7.59 4.36 -3.34
CA CYS A 51 -7.51 3.03 -3.96
C CYS A 51 -8.09 3.04 -5.38
N ARG A 52 -9.24 3.69 -5.53
CA ARG A 52 -9.87 3.87 -6.83
C ARG A 52 -9.08 4.80 -7.75
N ALA A 53 -8.52 5.91 -7.25
CA ALA A 53 -7.72 6.85 -8.03
C ALA A 53 -6.52 6.15 -8.68
N VAL A 54 -5.75 5.40 -7.90
CA VAL A 54 -4.56 4.70 -8.39
C VAL A 54 -4.95 3.65 -9.42
N THR A 55 -5.92 2.80 -9.13
CA THR A 55 -6.32 1.71 -10.05
C THR A 55 -6.88 2.23 -11.38
N GLU A 56 -7.68 3.30 -11.37
CA GLU A 56 -8.15 3.94 -12.61
C GLU A 56 -7.01 4.53 -13.44
N LEU A 57 -6.01 5.16 -12.79
CA LEU A 57 -4.85 5.74 -13.47
C LEU A 57 -3.94 4.65 -14.06
N ILE A 58 -3.72 3.55 -13.35
CA ILE A 58 -2.96 2.39 -13.86
C ILE A 58 -3.67 1.75 -15.05
N LYS A 59 -4.96 1.49 -14.92
CA LYS A 59 -5.80 0.93 -16.00
C LYS A 59 -5.72 1.75 -17.28
N ASN A 60 -5.67 3.07 -17.15
CA ASN A 60 -5.58 3.99 -18.29
C ASN A 60 -4.12 4.24 -18.73
N ARG A 61 -3.12 3.55 -18.16
CA ARG A 61 -1.70 3.73 -18.48
C ARG A 61 -1.21 5.18 -18.28
N ALA A 62 -1.83 5.90 -17.34
CA ALA A 62 -1.57 7.32 -17.13
C ALA A 62 -0.16 7.63 -16.60
N PHE A 63 0.51 6.63 -16.02
CA PHE A 63 1.85 6.79 -15.40
C PHE A 63 3.03 6.54 -16.35
N LEU A 64 2.76 6.14 -17.58
CA LEU A 64 3.81 5.87 -18.57
C LEU A 64 4.72 7.09 -18.74
N SER A 65 6.02 6.87 -18.64
CA SER A 65 7.08 7.88 -18.84
C SER A 65 6.98 9.13 -17.94
N MET A 66 6.35 9.01 -16.76
CA MET A 66 6.23 10.10 -15.82
C MET A 66 7.30 10.05 -14.73
N ASP A 67 7.73 11.23 -14.28
CA ASP A 67 8.51 11.34 -13.05
C ASP A 67 7.63 11.18 -11.81
N ALA A 68 8.24 10.81 -10.69
CA ALA A 68 7.56 10.51 -9.44
C ALA A 68 6.68 11.68 -8.94
N LYS A 69 7.14 12.93 -9.04
CA LYS A 69 6.38 14.11 -8.59
C LYS A 69 5.11 14.33 -9.43
N ARG A 70 5.17 14.02 -10.71
CA ARG A 70 4.01 14.08 -11.60
C ARG A 70 2.99 13.00 -11.26
N ILE A 71 3.47 11.78 -10.96
CA ILE A 71 2.61 10.68 -10.52
C ILE A 71 1.88 11.06 -9.22
N CYS A 72 2.60 11.51 -8.18
CA CYS A 72 1.98 11.95 -6.92
C CYS A 72 0.92 13.03 -7.16
N ARG A 73 1.22 14.04 -7.97
CA ARG A 73 0.27 15.12 -8.28
C ARG A 73 -0.95 14.62 -9.06
N MET A 74 -0.76 13.66 -9.94
CA MET A 74 -1.86 13.07 -10.71
C MET A 74 -2.77 12.22 -9.82
N VAL A 75 -2.20 11.40 -8.94
CA VAL A 75 -2.95 10.63 -7.94
C VAL A 75 -3.74 11.57 -7.03
N TYR A 76 -3.10 12.61 -6.49
CA TYR A 76 -3.75 13.61 -5.65
C TYR A 76 -4.94 14.29 -6.35
N ARG A 77 -4.76 14.74 -7.60
CA ARG A 77 -5.85 15.37 -8.37
C ARG A 77 -7.00 14.40 -8.65
N LYS A 78 -6.68 13.15 -8.95
CA LYS A 78 -7.70 12.13 -9.18
C LYS A 78 -8.44 11.80 -7.89
N TRP A 79 -7.74 11.70 -6.78
CA TRP A 79 -8.32 11.52 -5.45
C TRP A 79 -9.31 12.66 -5.13
N LEU A 80 -8.92 13.93 -5.28
CA LEU A 80 -9.82 15.08 -5.09
C LEU A 80 -11.09 15.00 -5.95
N GLN A 81 -10.99 14.57 -7.19
CA GLN A 81 -12.14 14.39 -8.07
C GLN A 81 -13.11 13.31 -7.56
N LEU A 82 -12.58 12.27 -6.93
CA LEU A 82 -13.37 11.13 -6.45
C LEU A 82 -14.02 11.37 -5.08
N LEU A 83 -13.65 12.43 -4.36
CA LEU A 83 -14.30 12.82 -3.11
C LEU A 83 -15.73 13.38 -3.30
N ASP A 84 -16.12 13.65 -4.53
CA ASP A 84 -17.51 14.02 -4.91
C ASP A 84 -18.10 15.14 -4.08
N GLY A 85 -17.34 16.25 -3.91
CA GLY A 85 -17.78 17.45 -3.21
C GLY A 85 -17.71 17.37 -1.67
N ARG A 86 -17.22 16.27 -1.10
CA ARG A 86 -16.96 16.20 0.34
C ARG A 86 -15.89 17.19 0.76
N LYS A 87 -15.93 17.62 2.01
CA LYS A 87 -14.91 18.48 2.60
C LYS A 87 -13.58 17.70 2.65
N VAL A 88 -12.59 18.14 1.92
CA VAL A 88 -11.31 17.43 1.69
C VAL A 88 -10.64 17.05 3.01
N ASP A 89 -10.55 17.98 3.98
CA ASP A 89 -9.88 17.74 5.26
C ASP A 89 -10.63 16.78 6.20
N GLU A 90 -11.84 16.38 5.83
CA GLU A 90 -12.57 15.30 6.52
C GLU A 90 -12.38 13.93 5.84
N CYS A 91 -11.66 13.90 4.70
CA CYS A 91 -11.37 12.69 3.93
C CYS A 91 -9.88 12.32 3.98
N CYS A 92 -9.14 12.82 4.97
CA CYS A 92 -7.69 12.55 5.06
C CYS A 92 -7.42 11.05 5.12
N ALA A 93 -6.42 10.62 4.36
CA ALA A 93 -6.00 9.22 4.29
C ALA A 93 -4.53 9.10 3.88
N THR A 94 -3.88 8.03 4.31
CA THR A 94 -2.53 7.66 3.86
C THR A 94 -2.55 7.18 2.42
N ALA A 95 -1.40 7.09 1.78
CA ALA A 95 -1.29 6.60 0.41
C ALA A 95 -0.07 5.69 0.24
N LEU A 96 -0.31 4.42 0.03
CA LEU A 96 0.74 3.44 -0.17
C LEU A 96 0.40 2.57 -1.37
N PHE A 97 1.19 2.64 -2.44
CA PHE A 97 0.92 1.87 -3.65
C PHE A 97 2.18 1.46 -4.38
N CYS A 98 2.14 0.27 -4.95
CA CYS A 98 3.18 -0.28 -5.80
C CYS A 98 2.57 -0.71 -7.13
N PHE A 99 3.26 -0.44 -8.22
CA PHE A 99 2.84 -0.91 -9.53
C PHE A 99 4.02 -1.35 -10.38
N LEU A 100 3.74 -2.29 -11.28
CA LEU A 100 4.62 -2.68 -12.37
C LEU A 100 3.93 -2.30 -13.68
N ILE A 101 4.63 -1.53 -14.50
CA ILE A 101 4.22 -1.19 -15.87
C ILE A 101 5.44 -1.35 -16.77
N GLN A 102 5.30 -2.10 -17.85
CA GLN A 102 6.42 -2.47 -18.73
C GLN A 102 7.52 -3.17 -17.91
N ASP A 103 8.74 -2.65 -17.96
CA ASP A 103 9.92 -3.25 -17.30
C ASP A 103 10.32 -2.49 -16.01
N GLU A 104 9.39 -1.76 -15.39
CA GLU A 104 9.69 -0.92 -14.23
C GLU A 104 8.67 -1.10 -13.11
N VAL A 105 9.18 -1.33 -11.90
CA VAL A 105 8.40 -1.31 -10.66
C VAL A 105 8.61 0.03 -9.97
N GLN A 106 7.52 0.62 -9.52
CA GLN A 106 7.53 1.86 -8.73
C GLN A 106 6.69 1.70 -7.47
N LEU A 107 7.24 2.17 -6.36
CA LEU A 107 6.59 2.19 -5.05
C LEU A 107 6.49 3.63 -4.56
N PHE A 108 5.34 3.99 -4.02
CA PHE A 108 5.05 5.31 -3.45
C PHE A 108 4.44 5.18 -2.07
N GLN A 109 4.85 6.08 -1.18
CA GLN A 109 4.36 6.15 0.19
C GLN A 109 4.14 7.60 0.62
N LEU A 110 3.00 7.85 1.24
CA LEU A 110 2.65 9.02 2.03
C LEU A 110 1.95 8.50 3.28
N GLY A 111 2.52 8.79 4.46
CA GLY A 111 2.02 8.28 5.74
C GLY A 111 2.86 7.15 6.31
N ASP A 112 2.38 6.53 7.37
CA ASP A 112 3.09 5.63 8.28
C ASP A 112 2.86 4.13 8.03
N GLY A 113 2.16 3.77 6.97
CA GLY A 113 2.04 2.39 6.53
C GLY A 113 3.40 1.75 6.20
N LEU A 114 3.44 0.43 6.15
CA LEU A 114 4.64 -0.34 5.89
C LEU A 114 4.70 -0.86 4.45
N ALA A 115 5.83 -0.67 3.80
CA ALA A 115 6.08 -1.16 2.45
C ALA A 115 7.38 -1.95 2.37
N GLY A 116 7.29 -3.24 2.03
CA GLY A 116 8.42 -4.12 1.80
C GLY A 116 8.52 -4.55 0.34
N ILE A 117 9.72 -4.50 -0.23
CA ILE A 117 10.01 -5.08 -1.55
C ILE A 117 11.07 -6.16 -1.40
N LEU A 118 10.77 -7.36 -1.86
CA LEU A 118 11.74 -8.43 -2.04
C LEU A 118 12.38 -8.30 -3.41
N THR A 119 13.70 -8.21 -3.43
CA THR A 119 14.51 -8.18 -4.67
C THR A 119 15.34 -9.46 -4.81
N ALA A 120 16.02 -9.62 -5.94
CA ALA A 120 16.96 -10.70 -6.15
C ALA A 120 18.15 -10.69 -5.16
N THR A 121 18.44 -9.53 -4.55
CA THR A 121 19.55 -9.33 -3.60
C THR A 121 19.11 -9.22 -2.15
N GLY A 122 17.82 -9.22 -1.88
CA GLY A 122 17.25 -9.08 -0.53
C GLY A 122 16.03 -8.17 -0.48
N SER A 123 15.53 -7.91 0.71
CA SER A 123 14.38 -7.04 0.91
C SER A 123 14.81 -5.59 1.04
N MET A 124 14.06 -4.68 0.42
CA MET A 124 14.12 -3.24 0.66
C MET A 124 12.85 -2.78 1.36
N ILE A 125 12.96 -1.76 2.21
CA ILE A 125 11.83 -1.26 3.00
C ILE A 125 11.82 0.25 2.93
N LEU A 126 10.64 0.82 2.69
CA LEU A 126 10.40 2.24 2.90
C LEU A 126 9.69 2.40 4.24
N PHE A 127 10.35 3.09 5.17
CA PHE A 127 9.78 3.42 6.47
C PHE A 127 9.43 4.88 6.55
N ASP A 128 8.37 5.17 7.27
CA ASP A 128 8.24 6.47 7.87
C ASP A 128 9.06 6.49 9.17
N ASP A 129 10.05 7.38 9.23
CA ASP A 129 10.83 7.57 10.46
C ASP A 129 9.97 8.40 11.44
N LYS A 130 9.18 7.69 12.26
CA LYS A 130 8.34 8.29 13.32
C LYS A 130 9.17 9.17 14.30
N SER A 131 10.51 9.04 14.28
CA SER A 131 11.41 9.86 15.09
C SER A 131 11.48 11.33 14.63
N THR A 132 11.06 11.63 13.40
CA THR A 132 11.07 12.99 12.84
C THR A 132 9.79 13.78 13.07
N HIS A 133 8.69 13.10 13.44
CA HIS A 133 7.40 13.73 13.69
C HIS A 133 7.11 13.84 15.19
N PHE A 134 6.81 15.05 15.64
CA PHE A 134 6.37 15.30 17.01
C PHE A 134 4.91 14.83 17.18
N TYR A 135 4.66 13.83 18.02
CA TYR A 135 3.35 13.37 18.48
C TYR A 135 2.28 13.17 17.38
N ASN A 136 2.03 11.92 16.97
CA ASN A 136 0.85 11.45 16.22
C ASN A 136 0.46 12.27 14.96
N GLU A 137 1.39 12.97 14.34
CA GLU A 137 1.15 13.60 13.04
C GLU A 137 1.58 12.64 11.94
N THR A 138 0.62 12.10 11.22
CA THR A 138 0.83 11.27 10.04
C THR A 138 0.68 12.11 8.79
N ASP A 139 1.66 12.05 7.89
CA ASP A 139 1.54 12.63 6.56
C ASP A 139 0.37 11.98 5.80
N CYS A 140 -0.53 12.77 5.25
CA CYS A 140 -1.73 12.27 4.59
C CYS A 140 -2.16 13.12 3.40
N LEU A 141 -3.02 12.55 2.57
CA LEU A 141 -3.79 13.31 1.59
C LEU A 141 -4.73 14.26 2.33
N SER A 142 -4.67 15.55 2.02
CA SER A 142 -5.46 16.61 2.63
C SER A 142 -5.76 17.71 1.62
N SER A 143 -6.28 18.86 2.06
CA SER A 143 -6.47 20.03 1.19
C SER A 143 -5.15 20.65 0.69
N ILE A 144 -4.03 20.31 1.33
CA ILE A 144 -2.69 20.79 0.97
C ILE A 144 -1.92 19.65 0.31
N PHE A 145 -1.44 19.88 -0.92
CA PHE A 145 -0.54 18.95 -1.61
C PHE A 145 0.91 19.36 -1.40
N ASP A 146 1.67 18.51 -0.73
CA ASP A 146 3.12 18.64 -0.63
C ASP A 146 3.84 17.40 -1.18
N SER A 147 4.53 17.56 -2.31
CA SER A 147 5.27 16.45 -2.92
C SER A 147 6.54 16.07 -2.16
N SER A 148 6.99 16.86 -1.17
CA SER A 148 8.17 16.55 -0.36
C SER A 148 7.89 15.51 0.73
N GLN A 149 6.63 15.34 1.11
CA GLN A 149 6.19 14.32 2.06
C GLN A 149 6.12 12.91 1.45
N TRP A 150 6.13 12.82 0.12
CA TRP A 150 6.07 11.55 -0.57
C TRP A 150 7.44 10.90 -0.66
N ARG A 151 7.50 9.63 -0.34
CA ARG A 151 8.63 8.75 -0.60
C ARG A 151 8.37 7.92 -1.82
N PHE A 152 9.40 7.60 -2.56
CA PHE A 152 9.27 6.73 -3.71
C PHE A 152 10.54 5.92 -3.95
N LEU A 153 10.35 4.75 -4.52
CA LEU A 153 11.38 3.85 -4.99
C LEU A 153 11.06 3.44 -6.42
N ARG A 154 12.10 3.22 -7.21
CA ARG A 154 12.01 2.75 -8.59
C ARG A 154 13.07 1.68 -8.81
N LEU A 155 12.70 0.57 -9.41
CA LEU A 155 13.63 -0.51 -9.75
C LEU A 155 13.22 -1.22 -11.04
N PRO A 156 14.19 -1.85 -11.76
CA PRO A 156 13.89 -2.69 -12.91
C PRO A 156 13.04 -3.90 -12.53
N ALA A 157 12.11 -4.28 -13.41
CA ALA A 157 11.25 -5.46 -13.16
C ALA A 157 12.03 -6.75 -12.97
N GLU A 158 13.18 -6.90 -13.63
CA GLU A 158 14.07 -8.07 -13.51
C GLU A 158 14.64 -8.27 -12.09
N GLU A 159 14.79 -7.18 -11.34
CA GLU A 159 15.24 -7.23 -9.94
C GLU A 159 14.09 -7.52 -8.97
N PHE A 160 12.84 -7.36 -9.37
CA PHE A 160 11.67 -7.47 -8.51
C PHE A 160 11.28 -8.94 -8.29
N ARG A 161 10.99 -9.30 -7.03
CA ARG A 161 10.48 -10.63 -6.64
C ARG A 161 9.11 -10.54 -5.97
N GLY A 162 8.82 -9.45 -5.30
CA GLY A 162 7.51 -9.22 -4.68
C GLY A 162 7.46 -7.92 -3.89
N ALA A 163 6.24 -7.48 -3.61
CA ALA A 163 5.94 -6.35 -2.73
C ALA A 163 4.85 -6.72 -1.73
N LEU A 164 5.00 -6.19 -0.53
CA LEU A 164 4.04 -6.28 0.55
C LEU A 164 3.76 -4.86 1.06
N LEU A 165 2.49 -4.48 1.09
CA LEU A 165 2.01 -3.22 1.63
C LEU A 165 1.07 -3.49 2.79
N CYS A 166 1.26 -2.79 3.91
CA CYS A 166 0.40 -2.91 5.09
C CYS A 166 0.04 -1.52 5.62
N THR A 167 -1.18 -1.36 6.15
CA THR A 167 -1.53 -0.24 7.02
C THR A 167 -0.87 -0.42 8.39
N ASP A 168 -0.79 0.62 9.19
CA ASP A 168 -0.07 0.61 10.47
C ASP A 168 -0.73 -0.29 11.54
N GLY A 169 -2.03 -0.58 11.39
CA GLY A 169 -2.72 -1.58 12.22
C GLY A 169 -2.16 -3.00 12.11
N VAL A 170 -1.36 -3.27 11.06
CA VAL A 170 -0.57 -4.51 10.97
C VAL A 170 0.77 -4.30 11.68
N GLY A 171 0.75 -4.30 13.02
CA GLY A 171 1.97 -4.19 13.83
C GLY A 171 2.87 -5.42 13.64
N ILE A 172 4.09 -5.23 13.17
CA ILE A 172 5.05 -6.31 12.91
C ILE A 172 6.08 -6.36 14.02
N PHE A 173 6.30 -7.56 14.56
CA PHE A 173 7.25 -7.79 15.65
C PHE A 173 8.42 -8.69 15.18
N PRO A 174 9.68 -8.34 15.59
CA PRO A 174 10.04 -7.12 16.33
C PRO A 174 9.82 -5.86 15.49
N ASP A 175 9.39 -4.76 16.13
CA ASP A 175 9.21 -3.44 15.52
C ASP A 175 10.58 -2.84 15.18
N THR A 176 11.24 -3.45 14.23
CA THR A 176 12.57 -3.09 13.75
C THR A 176 12.64 -3.27 12.23
N MET A 177 13.53 -2.54 11.60
CA MET A 177 13.82 -2.68 10.16
C MET A 177 14.10 -4.15 9.79
N GLU A 178 14.87 -4.86 10.60
CA GLU A 178 15.22 -6.25 10.32
C GLU A 178 14.03 -7.21 10.50
N GLY A 179 13.20 -7.00 11.54
CA GLY A 179 11.98 -7.77 11.74
C GLY A 179 11.02 -7.61 10.57
N PHE A 180 10.87 -6.38 10.06
CA PHE A 180 10.01 -6.13 8.91
C PHE A 180 10.57 -6.72 7.62
N LYS A 181 11.88 -6.68 7.40
CA LYS A 181 12.52 -7.37 6.27
C LYS A 181 12.26 -8.87 6.31
N GLN A 182 12.45 -9.48 7.48
CA GLN A 182 12.21 -10.91 7.66
C GLN A 182 10.75 -11.25 7.38
N PHE A 183 9.80 -10.51 7.95
CA PHE A 183 8.38 -10.69 7.70
C PHE A 183 8.02 -10.60 6.21
N THR A 184 8.51 -9.57 5.51
CA THR A 184 8.28 -9.40 4.07
C THR A 184 8.85 -10.57 3.26
N THR A 185 10.05 -11.01 3.61
CA THR A 185 10.73 -12.13 2.92
C THR A 185 9.97 -13.44 3.15
N ASP A 186 9.59 -13.73 4.38
CA ASP A 186 8.85 -14.95 4.74
C ASP A 186 7.46 -14.96 4.10
N PHE A 187 6.77 -13.82 4.10
CA PHE A 187 5.47 -13.66 3.46
C PHE A 187 5.55 -13.97 1.95
N ILE A 188 6.42 -13.27 1.23
CA ILE A 188 6.53 -13.42 -0.22
C ILE A 188 6.99 -14.84 -0.59
N SER A 189 7.97 -15.39 0.13
CA SER A 189 8.49 -16.72 -0.14
C SER A 189 7.50 -17.82 0.22
N GLY A 190 6.78 -17.65 1.33
CA GLY A 190 5.80 -18.64 1.81
C GLY A 190 4.60 -18.77 0.90
N TYR A 191 4.16 -17.66 0.31
CA TYR A 191 2.99 -17.65 -0.57
C TYR A 191 3.30 -17.81 -2.07
N ALA A 192 4.56 -17.83 -2.48
CA ALA A 192 4.96 -17.82 -3.88
C ALA A 192 4.39 -18.97 -4.73
N THR A 193 4.07 -20.12 -4.12
CA THR A 193 3.58 -21.34 -4.81
C THR A 193 2.09 -21.61 -4.58
N MET A 194 1.40 -20.74 -3.86
CA MET A 194 0.00 -20.96 -3.48
C MET A 194 -0.96 -20.27 -4.46
N GLU A 195 -2.17 -20.82 -4.56
CA GLU A 195 -3.27 -20.21 -5.31
C GLU A 195 -3.82 -18.98 -4.58
N ILE A 196 -4.21 -17.94 -5.32
CA ILE A 196 -4.63 -16.65 -4.77
C ILE A 196 -5.76 -16.75 -3.73
N ASN A 197 -6.74 -17.62 -3.95
CA ASN A 197 -7.85 -17.80 -3.02
C ASN A 197 -7.37 -18.40 -1.69
N ALA A 198 -6.48 -19.40 -1.75
CA ALA A 198 -5.90 -20.02 -0.55
C ALA A 198 -5.05 -19.00 0.24
N ILE A 199 -4.28 -18.16 -0.46
CA ILE A 199 -3.50 -17.09 0.17
C ILE A 199 -4.42 -16.11 0.91
N THR A 200 -5.47 -15.62 0.24
CA THR A 200 -6.35 -14.59 0.83
C THR A 200 -7.17 -15.14 2.00
N GLU A 201 -7.56 -16.41 1.97
CA GLU A 201 -8.21 -17.08 3.09
C GLU A 201 -7.28 -17.26 4.29
N ASP A 202 -6.04 -17.71 4.04
CA ASP A 202 -5.02 -17.87 5.08
C ASP A 202 -4.68 -16.53 5.73
N ILE A 203 -4.41 -15.49 4.92
CA ILE A 203 -4.15 -14.15 5.43
C ILE A 203 -5.31 -13.64 6.28
N ARG A 204 -6.56 -13.79 5.80
CA ARG A 204 -7.73 -13.33 6.54
C ARG A 204 -7.84 -14.02 7.90
N SER A 205 -7.54 -15.32 7.96
CA SER A 205 -7.60 -16.11 9.19
C SER A 205 -6.61 -15.58 10.25
N TRP A 206 -5.33 -15.46 9.90
CA TRP A 206 -4.36 -15.00 10.88
C TRP A 206 -4.40 -13.49 11.12
N LEU A 207 -4.81 -12.68 10.13
CA LEU A 207 -4.94 -11.24 10.29
C LEU A 207 -6.10 -10.87 11.23
N PHE A 208 -7.16 -11.67 11.26
CA PHE A 208 -8.26 -11.51 12.21
C PHE A 208 -7.78 -11.68 13.66
N ASP A 209 -6.91 -12.64 13.91
CA ASP A 209 -6.32 -12.90 15.23
C ASP A 209 -5.07 -12.04 15.53
N TRP A 210 -4.64 -11.21 14.58
CA TRP A 210 -3.45 -10.37 14.70
C TRP A 210 -3.64 -9.31 15.79
N PRO A 211 -2.63 -9.10 16.69
CA PRO A 211 -2.73 -8.14 17.78
C PRO A 211 -3.02 -6.71 17.31
N GLY A 212 -3.74 -5.96 18.12
CA GLY A 212 -4.10 -4.57 17.87
C GLY A 212 -5.59 -4.38 17.65
N THR A 213 -6.09 -3.18 17.97
CA THR A 213 -7.52 -2.81 17.91
C THR A 213 -7.85 -2.02 16.65
N ASP A 214 -6.86 -1.61 15.88
CA ASP A 214 -7.01 -0.84 14.67
C ASP A 214 -7.40 -1.70 13.48
N ASP A 215 -7.90 -1.06 12.41
CA ASP A 215 -8.16 -1.70 11.13
C ASP A 215 -6.86 -2.26 10.55
N LYS A 216 -6.92 -3.40 9.90
CA LYS A 216 -5.73 -4.12 9.41
C LYS A 216 -5.88 -4.43 7.93
N THR A 217 -4.96 -3.91 7.13
CA THR A 217 -5.03 -4.12 5.68
C THR A 217 -3.67 -4.50 5.11
N ILE A 218 -3.69 -5.52 4.27
CA ILE A 218 -2.52 -6.02 3.54
C ILE A 218 -2.85 -6.09 2.05
N ALA A 219 -1.93 -5.65 1.21
CA ALA A 219 -1.94 -5.95 -0.21
C ALA A 219 -0.55 -6.45 -0.66
N PHE A 220 -0.52 -7.39 -1.59
CA PHE A 220 0.71 -8.03 -2.03
C PHE A 220 0.76 -8.25 -3.54
N MET A 221 1.98 -8.29 -4.06
CA MET A 221 2.32 -8.62 -5.43
C MET A 221 3.53 -9.57 -5.41
N ILE A 222 3.43 -10.75 -6.02
CA ILE A 222 4.47 -11.78 -6.01
C ILE A 222 4.79 -12.17 -7.46
N SER A 223 6.07 -12.16 -7.81
CA SER A 223 6.55 -12.60 -9.11
C SER A 223 6.55 -14.13 -9.20
N GLU A 224 6.14 -14.66 -10.32
CA GLU A 224 6.21 -16.10 -10.60
C GLU A 224 7.66 -16.64 -10.62
N GLU A 225 8.66 -15.78 -10.80
CA GLU A 225 10.06 -16.15 -10.78
C GLU A 225 10.62 -16.53 -9.39
N VAL A 226 9.88 -16.22 -8.31
CA VAL A 226 10.25 -16.64 -6.93
C VAL A 226 10.25 -18.17 -6.81
N VAL A 227 9.46 -18.85 -7.62
CA VAL A 227 9.24 -20.32 -7.58
C VAL A 227 10.40 -21.13 -8.20
N GLN A 228 11.31 -20.50 -8.94
CA GLN A 228 12.33 -21.21 -9.76
C GLN A 228 13.67 -21.43 -9.05
N LYS A 229 13.81 -21.20 -7.76
CA LYS A 229 15.02 -21.49 -6.96
C LYS A 229 14.76 -22.53 -5.89
#